data_2b5f360c5d52f4482d4c0dc233f1994b
#
_entry.id   2b5f360c5d52f4482d4c0dc233f1994b
#
_cell.length_a   1.000
_cell.length_b   1.000
_cell.length_c   1.000
_cell.angle_alpha   90.00
_cell.angle_beta   90.00
_cell.angle_gamma   90.00
#
_symmetry.space_group_name_H-M   'P 1'
#
loop_
_entity.id
_entity.type
_entity.pdbx_description
1 polymer ?
#
loop_
_entity_poly.entity_id
_entity_poly.type
_entity_poly.pdbx_seq_one_letter_code
_entity_poly.pdbx_strand_id
1 'polypeptide(L)'
;MAAKRFDSVFRPGLFDGRVVLVTGGGTGIGRCTAHELASLGAQVVIAARRREPLERTAAEIAGAGGRCDVVELNVRDEPAVDATLRAIVEKHGRLDGLVHNAGGQFVAPVSAMSPNGWRSVVDLNLNGTFLVTTAAYRHWMRDHGGAIVCMLADIWSGYPGMAHMSAARAGIENLCWTLSMEWAPSDIRINCIAPGTILSSGMLTYPREVQQIAADGAAHSPPGRLGTESEVSAGIVFLLSPAAAYITGATLCVDGGSCFQKDRLLKIGGHPGTTRWDGFHLRPDFSGTPFAKEDR
;
A
#
# COMPACT_ATOMS: atom_id res chain seq x y z
N MET A 1 -11.01 29.07 8.60
CA MET A 1 -9.99 28.11 9.07
C MET A 1 -9.31 27.51 7.84
N ALA A 2 -7.97 27.45 7.79
CA ALA A 2 -7.29 26.74 6.71
C ALA A 2 -7.72 25.27 6.71
N ALA A 3 -7.97 24.72 5.51
CA ALA A 3 -8.29 23.30 5.39
C ALA A 3 -7.14 22.45 5.96
N LYS A 4 -7.47 21.47 6.80
CA LYS A 4 -6.46 20.53 7.29
C LYS A 4 -5.88 19.77 6.11
N ARG A 5 -4.55 19.66 6.04
CA ARG A 5 -3.81 18.94 5.00
C ARG A 5 -3.01 17.82 5.63
N PHE A 6 -2.59 16.88 4.80
CA PHE A 6 -1.60 15.88 5.19
C PHE A 6 -0.31 16.60 5.62
N ASP A 7 0.20 16.27 6.80
CA ASP A 7 1.48 16.78 7.33
C ASP A 7 2.60 15.81 6.96
N SER A 8 3.21 16.03 5.78
CA SER A 8 4.26 15.15 5.29
C SER A 8 5.64 15.59 5.79
N VAL A 9 6.51 14.62 6.05
CA VAL A 9 7.94 14.85 6.39
C VAL A 9 8.78 15.21 5.16
N PHE A 10 8.21 15.11 3.95
CA PHE A 10 8.90 15.46 2.71
C PHE A 10 8.65 16.93 2.34
N ARG A 11 9.59 17.47 1.56
CA ARG A 11 9.46 18.85 1.09
C ARG A 11 8.23 19.03 0.22
N PRO A 12 7.50 20.13 0.36
CA PRO A 12 6.42 20.50 -0.56
C PRO A 12 6.90 20.54 -2.02
N GLY A 13 6.04 20.16 -2.97
CA GLY A 13 6.36 20.16 -4.40
C GLY A 13 7.28 19.03 -4.87
N LEU A 14 7.57 18.03 -4.02
CA LEU A 14 8.43 16.89 -4.38
C LEU A 14 7.92 16.14 -5.62
N PHE A 15 6.61 16.10 -5.83
CA PHE A 15 5.94 15.43 -6.95
C PHE A 15 5.24 16.40 -7.91
N ASP A 16 5.63 17.69 -7.94
CA ASP A 16 5.06 18.63 -8.89
C ASP A 16 5.23 18.14 -10.33
N GLY A 17 4.12 18.19 -11.08
CA GLY A 17 4.08 17.74 -12.47
C GLY A 17 4.18 16.22 -12.67
N ARG A 18 4.13 15.41 -11.61
CA ARG A 18 4.12 13.95 -11.69
C ARG A 18 2.71 13.40 -11.63
N VAL A 19 2.46 12.31 -12.35
CA VAL A 19 1.21 11.52 -12.32
C VAL A 19 1.47 10.18 -11.64
N VAL A 20 0.71 9.88 -10.59
CA VAL A 20 0.86 8.64 -9.82
C VAL A 20 -0.47 7.91 -9.73
N LEU A 21 -0.50 6.65 -10.17
CA LEU A 21 -1.64 5.75 -10.00
C LEU A 21 -1.52 4.98 -8.68
N VAL A 22 -2.58 5.01 -7.86
CA VAL A 22 -2.68 4.24 -6.62
C VAL A 22 -3.87 3.30 -6.72
N THR A 23 -3.63 2.00 -6.87
CA THR A 23 -4.69 1.00 -6.82
C THR A 23 -5.13 0.77 -5.36
N GLY A 24 -6.43 0.59 -5.12
CA GLY A 24 -6.98 0.52 -3.77
C GLY A 24 -6.93 1.87 -3.02
N GLY A 25 -6.89 3.00 -3.74
CA GLY A 25 -6.70 4.34 -3.19
C GLY A 25 -7.90 4.93 -2.43
N GLY A 26 -9.00 4.21 -2.29
CA GLY A 26 -10.21 4.71 -1.61
C GLY A 26 -10.26 4.47 -0.11
N THR A 27 -9.39 3.66 0.47
CA THR A 27 -9.39 3.29 1.91
C THR A 27 -7.99 2.97 2.40
N GLY A 28 -7.79 2.99 3.72
CA GLY A 28 -6.61 2.48 4.38
C GLY A 28 -5.31 3.15 3.91
N ILE A 29 -4.26 2.37 3.83
CA ILE A 29 -2.92 2.79 3.40
C ILE A 29 -2.98 3.47 2.03
N GLY A 30 -3.76 2.94 1.07
CA GLY A 30 -3.87 3.54 -0.26
C GLY A 30 -4.49 4.93 -0.25
N ARG A 31 -5.54 5.17 0.58
CA ARG A 31 -6.12 6.50 0.78
C ARG A 31 -5.11 7.44 1.42
N CYS A 32 -4.44 7.01 2.48
CA CYS A 32 -3.39 7.77 3.14
C CYS A 32 -2.29 8.18 2.16
N THR A 33 -1.78 7.24 1.36
CA THR A 33 -0.75 7.48 0.34
C THR A 33 -1.23 8.46 -0.75
N ALA A 34 -2.48 8.34 -1.19
CA ALA A 34 -3.06 9.27 -2.17
C ALA A 34 -3.08 10.70 -1.63
N HIS A 35 -3.47 10.89 -0.36
CA HIS A 35 -3.43 12.19 0.31
C HIS A 35 -2.01 12.75 0.44
N GLU A 36 -1.02 11.94 0.84
CA GLU A 36 0.35 12.38 0.96
C GLU A 36 0.93 12.80 -0.39
N LEU A 37 0.80 11.96 -1.42
CA LEU A 37 1.26 12.28 -2.78
C LEU A 37 0.62 13.57 -3.31
N ALA A 38 -0.69 13.74 -3.11
CA ALA A 38 -1.39 14.95 -3.53
C ALA A 38 -0.92 16.19 -2.77
N SER A 39 -0.63 16.07 -1.46
CA SER A 39 -0.08 17.17 -0.64
C SER A 39 1.32 17.60 -1.10
N LEU A 40 2.04 16.70 -1.74
CA LEU A 40 3.38 16.92 -2.30
C LEU A 40 3.37 17.36 -3.78
N GLY A 41 2.18 17.64 -4.33
CA GLY A 41 2.01 18.23 -5.66
C GLY A 41 1.69 17.24 -6.80
N ALA A 42 1.59 15.94 -6.52
CA ALA A 42 1.23 14.96 -7.54
C ALA A 42 -0.19 15.19 -8.10
N GLN A 43 -0.38 14.90 -9.38
CA GLN A 43 -1.66 14.50 -9.91
C GLN A 43 -1.87 13.02 -9.55
N VAL A 44 -2.78 12.74 -8.63
CA VAL A 44 -3.04 11.36 -8.20
C VAL A 44 -4.21 10.80 -9.00
N VAL A 45 -4.08 9.53 -9.42
CA VAL A 45 -5.20 8.76 -9.97
C VAL A 45 -5.45 7.61 -9.00
N ILE A 46 -6.64 7.52 -8.43
CA ILE A 46 -7.00 6.43 -7.52
C ILE A 46 -7.97 5.47 -8.21
N ALA A 47 -7.68 4.17 -8.07
CA ALA A 47 -8.46 3.13 -8.73
C ALA A 47 -8.90 2.05 -7.74
N ALA A 48 -10.18 1.65 -7.78
CA ALA A 48 -10.73 0.52 -7.04
C ALA A 48 -12.08 0.09 -7.63
N ARG A 49 -12.61 -1.05 -7.15
CA ARG A 49 -13.90 -1.61 -7.64
C ARG A 49 -15.13 -0.82 -7.17
N ARG A 50 -15.04 -0.14 -6.03
CA ARG A 50 -16.16 0.62 -5.46
C ARG A 50 -15.92 2.11 -5.65
N ARG A 51 -16.84 2.76 -6.33
CA ARG A 51 -16.73 4.16 -6.71
C ARG A 51 -16.89 5.11 -5.51
N GLU A 52 -17.83 4.82 -4.61
CA GLU A 52 -18.14 5.71 -3.47
C GLU A 52 -16.93 6.02 -2.57
N PRO A 53 -16.10 5.05 -2.10
CA PRO A 53 -14.91 5.38 -1.34
C PRO A 53 -13.87 6.20 -2.12
N LEU A 54 -13.78 6.01 -3.44
CA LEU A 54 -12.86 6.78 -4.29
C LEU A 54 -13.33 8.24 -4.40
N GLU A 55 -14.61 8.47 -4.65
CA GLU A 55 -15.18 9.83 -4.76
C GLU A 55 -15.03 10.60 -3.45
N ARG A 56 -15.24 9.94 -2.31
CA ARG A 56 -14.99 10.54 -1.00
C ARG A 56 -13.52 10.94 -0.85
N THR A 57 -12.58 10.06 -1.14
CA THR A 57 -11.14 10.35 -1.06
C THR A 57 -10.74 11.48 -2.01
N ALA A 58 -11.26 11.49 -3.23
CA ALA A 58 -10.98 12.56 -4.19
C ALA A 58 -11.53 13.93 -3.72
N ALA A 59 -12.75 13.95 -3.14
CA ALA A 59 -13.33 15.17 -2.56
C ALA A 59 -12.51 15.68 -1.36
N GLU A 60 -12.00 14.81 -0.50
CA GLU A 60 -11.12 15.16 0.62
C GLU A 60 -9.81 15.76 0.12
N ILE A 61 -9.17 15.15 -0.89
CA ILE A 61 -7.93 15.65 -1.51
C ILE A 61 -8.18 17.02 -2.16
N ALA A 62 -9.28 17.17 -2.89
CA ALA A 62 -9.64 18.45 -3.51
C ALA A 62 -9.92 19.54 -2.45
N GLY A 63 -10.61 19.19 -1.36
CA GLY A 63 -10.85 20.08 -0.21
C GLY A 63 -9.55 20.53 0.48
N ALA A 64 -8.50 19.72 0.42
CA ALA A 64 -7.16 20.06 0.90
C ALA A 64 -6.29 20.79 -0.14
N GLY A 65 -6.85 21.08 -1.34
CA GLY A 65 -6.16 21.77 -2.43
C GLY A 65 -5.26 20.89 -3.30
N GLY A 66 -5.37 19.57 -3.18
CA GLY A 66 -4.68 18.59 -4.03
C GLY A 66 -5.47 18.26 -5.29
N ARG A 67 -4.89 17.40 -6.13
CA ARG A 67 -5.49 16.95 -7.41
C ARG A 67 -5.65 15.44 -7.41
N CYS A 68 -6.85 14.95 -7.67
CA CYS A 68 -7.14 13.53 -7.68
C CYS A 68 -8.23 13.18 -8.70
N ASP A 69 -7.95 12.19 -9.53
CA ASP A 69 -8.93 11.57 -10.42
C ASP A 69 -9.35 10.20 -9.90
N VAL A 70 -10.58 9.82 -10.22
CA VAL A 70 -11.18 8.56 -9.81
C VAL A 70 -11.38 7.65 -11.01
N VAL A 71 -10.98 6.38 -10.86
CA VAL A 71 -11.24 5.33 -11.86
C VAL A 71 -11.84 4.10 -11.17
N GLU A 72 -13.01 3.68 -11.61
CA GLU A 72 -13.55 2.39 -11.21
C GLU A 72 -12.83 1.27 -11.98
N LEU A 73 -12.12 0.39 -11.25
CA LEU A 73 -11.29 -0.66 -11.85
C LEU A 73 -11.29 -1.91 -11.00
N ASN A 74 -11.59 -3.05 -11.64
CA ASN A 74 -11.24 -4.36 -11.12
C ASN A 74 -9.89 -4.78 -11.71
N VAL A 75 -8.85 -4.82 -10.91
CA VAL A 75 -7.49 -5.17 -11.35
C VAL A 75 -7.34 -6.59 -11.90
N ARG A 76 -8.37 -7.44 -11.76
CA ARG A 76 -8.43 -8.80 -12.32
C ARG A 76 -8.99 -8.85 -13.75
N ASP A 77 -9.52 -7.74 -14.23
CA ASP A 77 -10.12 -7.62 -15.57
C ASP A 77 -9.05 -7.03 -16.52
N GLU A 78 -8.38 -7.92 -17.26
CA GLU A 78 -7.27 -7.53 -18.14
C GLU A 78 -7.69 -6.49 -19.20
N PRO A 79 -8.80 -6.63 -19.94
CA PRO A 79 -9.24 -5.60 -20.87
C PRO A 79 -9.52 -4.26 -20.21
N ALA A 80 -10.15 -4.26 -19.03
CA ALA A 80 -10.43 -3.02 -18.27
C ALA A 80 -9.15 -2.38 -17.76
N VAL A 81 -8.17 -3.17 -17.32
CA VAL A 81 -6.84 -2.67 -16.89
C VAL A 81 -6.15 -2.01 -18.08
N ASP A 82 -6.06 -2.67 -19.24
CA ASP A 82 -5.40 -2.13 -20.43
C ASP A 82 -6.03 -0.81 -20.88
N ALA A 83 -7.36 -0.78 -20.99
CA ALA A 83 -8.11 0.42 -21.38
C ALA A 83 -7.90 1.57 -20.36
N THR A 84 -7.87 1.24 -19.06
CA THR A 84 -7.66 2.23 -18.00
C THR A 84 -6.27 2.87 -18.07
N LEU A 85 -5.21 2.06 -18.21
CA LEU A 85 -3.84 2.59 -18.25
C LEU A 85 -3.63 3.46 -19.50
N ARG A 86 -4.17 3.05 -20.64
CA ARG A 86 -4.16 3.84 -21.86
C ARG A 86 -4.89 5.19 -21.65
N ALA A 87 -6.10 5.18 -21.09
CA ALA A 87 -6.88 6.40 -20.86
C ALA A 87 -6.19 7.36 -19.86
N ILE A 88 -5.50 6.84 -18.85
CA ILE A 88 -4.70 7.67 -17.91
C ILE A 88 -3.59 8.38 -18.68
N VAL A 89 -2.85 7.66 -19.53
CA VAL A 89 -1.76 8.25 -20.32
C VAL A 89 -2.30 9.26 -21.35
N GLU A 90 -3.39 8.93 -22.04
CA GLU A 90 -4.04 9.88 -22.99
C GLU A 90 -4.50 11.17 -22.31
N LYS A 91 -5.08 11.07 -21.10
CA LYS A 91 -5.58 12.22 -20.34
C LYS A 91 -4.48 13.12 -19.80
N HIS A 92 -3.43 12.51 -19.23
CA HIS A 92 -2.41 13.25 -18.47
C HIS A 92 -1.08 13.43 -19.23
N GLY A 93 -0.90 12.73 -20.35
CA GLY A 93 0.34 12.75 -21.13
C GLY A 93 1.53 12.06 -20.45
N ARG A 94 1.31 11.39 -19.30
CA ARG A 94 2.36 10.73 -18.52
C ARG A 94 1.84 9.79 -17.43
N LEU A 95 2.71 8.90 -16.96
CA LEU A 95 2.51 8.07 -15.76
C LEU A 95 3.87 7.81 -15.11
N ASP A 96 4.21 8.57 -14.06
CA ASP A 96 5.54 8.55 -13.44
C ASP A 96 5.67 7.55 -12.29
N GLY A 97 4.55 7.25 -11.64
CA GLY A 97 4.53 6.39 -10.47
C GLY A 97 3.33 5.45 -10.46
N LEU A 98 3.56 4.25 -9.90
CA LEU A 98 2.52 3.24 -9.72
C LEU A 98 2.63 2.63 -8.32
N VAL A 99 1.52 2.63 -7.57
CA VAL A 99 1.41 1.98 -6.26
C VAL A 99 0.41 0.84 -6.36
N HIS A 100 0.92 -0.39 -6.29
CA HIS A 100 0.11 -1.59 -6.17
C HIS A 100 -0.30 -1.80 -4.72
N ASN A 101 -1.38 -1.15 -4.30
CA ASN A 101 -1.94 -1.31 -2.95
C ASN A 101 -3.26 -2.10 -2.96
N ALA A 102 -3.95 -2.22 -4.11
CA ALA A 102 -5.13 -3.07 -4.21
C ALA A 102 -4.80 -4.51 -3.83
N GLY A 103 -5.47 -5.02 -2.82
CA GLY A 103 -5.28 -6.35 -2.29
C GLY A 103 -6.42 -6.74 -1.36
N GLY A 104 -6.39 -7.97 -0.89
CA GLY A 104 -7.37 -8.46 0.07
C GLY A 104 -7.13 -9.93 0.37
N GLN A 105 -7.62 -10.33 1.53
CA GLN A 105 -7.50 -11.68 2.05
C GLN A 105 -8.63 -11.97 3.04
N PHE A 106 -8.72 -13.21 3.47
CA PHE A 106 -9.59 -13.64 4.57
C PHE A 106 -8.84 -14.68 5.42
N VAL A 107 -9.29 -14.88 6.63
CA VAL A 107 -8.68 -15.86 7.55
C VAL A 107 -9.34 -17.22 7.36
N ALA A 108 -8.55 -18.22 6.97
CA ALA A 108 -8.98 -19.62 6.92
C ALA A 108 -7.77 -20.55 6.99
N PRO A 109 -7.84 -21.67 7.73
CA PRO A 109 -6.82 -22.71 7.63
C PRO A 109 -6.86 -23.33 6.22
N VAL A 110 -5.70 -23.76 5.71
CA VAL A 110 -5.58 -24.32 4.35
C VAL A 110 -6.54 -25.50 4.14
N SER A 111 -6.73 -26.33 5.17
CA SER A 111 -7.64 -27.48 5.13
C SER A 111 -9.12 -27.12 4.89
N ALA A 112 -9.52 -25.89 5.22
CA ALA A 112 -10.88 -25.38 5.01
C ALA A 112 -10.97 -24.40 3.83
N MET A 113 -9.86 -24.15 3.14
CA MET A 113 -9.83 -23.19 2.02
C MET A 113 -10.28 -23.81 0.73
N SER A 114 -11.36 -23.29 0.14
CA SER A 114 -11.82 -23.76 -1.17
C SER A 114 -10.86 -23.30 -2.29
N PRO A 115 -10.81 -24.07 -3.43
CA PRO A 115 -10.04 -23.62 -4.61
C PRO A 115 -10.45 -22.23 -5.13
N ASN A 116 -11.72 -21.87 -5.03
CA ASN A 116 -12.21 -20.54 -5.44
C ASN A 116 -11.77 -19.47 -4.46
N GLY A 117 -11.76 -19.75 -3.15
CA GLY A 117 -11.20 -18.86 -2.13
C GLY A 117 -9.72 -18.59 -2.38
N TRP A 118 -8.94 -19.63 -2.65
CA TRP A 118 -7.53 -19.50 -3.04
C TRP A 118 -7.36 -18.61 -4.27
N ARG A 119 -8.03 -18.95 -5.38
CA ARG A 119 -7.93 -18.18 -6.63
C ARG A 119 -8.32 -16.73 -6.45
N SER A 120 -9.39 -16.44 -5.70
CA SER A 120 -9.88 -15.07 -5.51
C SER A 120 -8.84 -14.13 -4.90
N VAL A 121 -7.97 -14.66 -4.02
CA VAL A 121 -6.91 -13.89 -3.36
C VAL A 121 -5.65 -13.84 -4.23
N VAL A 122 -5.27 -14.94 -4.87
CA VAL A 122 -4.12 -14.96 -5.79
C VAL A 122 -4.38 -14.07 -7.01
N ASP A 123 -5.58 -14.14 -7.59
CA ASP A 123 -5.95 -13.31 -8.74
C ASP A 123 -6.00 -11.82 -8.41
N LEU A 124 -6.46 -11.48 -7.20
CA LEU A 124 -6.50 -10.08 -6.77
C LEU A 124 -5.10 -9.53 -6.51
N ASN A 125 -4.28 -10.27 -5.74
CA ASN A 125 -2.99 -9.77 -5.27
C ASN A 125 -1.89 -9.94 -6.31
N LEU A 126 -1.66 -11.18 -6.80
CA LEU A 126 -0.54 -11.48 -7.71
C LEU A 126 -0.88 -11.18 -9.16
N ASN A 127 -1.95 -11.78 -9.70
CA ASN A 127 -2.30 -11.61 -11.11
C ASN A 127 -2.72 -10.16 -11.40
N GLY A 128 -3.47 -9.52 -10.48
CA GLY A 128 -3.82 -8.10 -10.62
C GLY A 128 -2.62 -7.18 -10.62
N THR A 129 -1.61 -7.45 -9.78
CA THR A 129 -0.34 -6.70 -9.79
C THR A 129 0.37 -6.88 -11.12
N PHE A 130 0.49 -8.10 -11.64
CA PHE A 130 1.09 -8.39 -12.93
C PHE A 130 0.38 -7.64 -14.07
N LEU A 131 -0.95 -7.71 -14.14
CA LEU A 131 -1.74 -7.06 -15.20
C LEU A 131 -1.54 -5.55 -15.24
N VAL A 132 -1.67 -4.89 -14.09
CA VAL A 132 -1.52 -3.42 -14.01
C VAL A 132 -0.08 -2.99 -14.28
N THR A 133 0.91 -3.74 -13.77
CA THR A 133 2.34 -3.45 -14.00
C THR A 133 2.70 -3.54 -15.48
N THR A 134 2.29 -4.62 -16.14
CA THR A 134 2.59 -4.81 -17.57
C THR A 134 1.84 -3.84 -18.49
N ALA A 135 0.63 -3.43 -18.12
CA ALA A 135 -0.10 -2.39 -18.85
C ALA A 135 0.58 -1.01 -18.69
N ALA A 136 1.05 -0.64 -17.49
CA ALA A 136 1.81 0.59 -17.26
C ALA A 136 3.12 0.61 -18.06
N TYR A 137 3.81 -0.53 -18.10
CA TYR A 137 5.00 -0.70 -18.94
C TYR A 137 4.68 -0.46 -20.42
N ARG A 138 3.69 -1.17 -20.98
CA ARG A 138 3.33 -1.08 -22.40
C ARG A 138 2.90 0.30 -22.85
N HIS A 139 2.09 0.98 -22.04
CA HIS A 139 1.48 2.25 -22.43
C HIS A 139 2.36 3.48 -22.14
N TRP A 140 3.33 3.36 -21.24
CA TRP A 140 4.16 4.53 -20.89
C TRP A 140 5.58 4.21 -20.44
N MET A 141 5.75 3.39 -19.39
CA MET A 141 7.02 3.35 -18.66
C MET A 141 8.17 2.74 -19.45
N ARG A 142 7.88 1.88 -20.43
CA ARG A 142 8.93 1.31 -21.31
C ARG A 142 9.81 2.38 -21.95
N ASP A 143 9.22 3.48 -22.40
CA ASP A 143 9.88 4.50 -23.19
C ASP A 143 10.21 5.77 -22.38
N HIS A 144 9.72 5.88 -21.12
CA HIS A 144 9.82 7.09 -20.31
C HIS A 144 10.33 6.89 -18.88
N GLY A 145 10.57 5.63 -18.49
CA GLY A 145 10.94 5.31 -17.12
C GLY A 145 9.79 5.46 -16.11
N GLY A 146 10.11 5.31 -14.83
CA GLY A 146 9.15 5.47 -13.75
C GLY A 146 9.53 4.73 -12.47
N ALA A 147 8.67 4.83 -11.47
CA ALA A 147 8.85 4.14 -10.20
C ALA A 147 7.60 3.36 -9.80
N ILE A 148 7.78 2.10 -9.44
CA ILE A 148 6.70 1.19 -9.06
C ILE A 148 6.94 0.71 -7.63
N VAL A 149 5.91 0.75 -6.79
CA VAL A 149 5.91 0.21 -5.44
C VAL A 149 4.81 -0.82 -5.28
N CYS A 150 5.19 -2.04 -4.92
CA CYS A 150 4.27 -3.16 -4.72
C CYS A 150 4.08 -3.43 -3.22
N MET A 151 2.82 -3.47 -2.77
CA MET A 151 2.47 -3.80 -1.40
C MET A 151 2.68 -5.29 -1.13
N LEU A 152 3.48 -5.61 -0.13
CA LEU A 152 3.61 -6.94 0.45
C LEU A 152 2.94 -7.02 1.83
N ALA A 153 3.44 -7.90 2.66
CA ALA A 153 3.22 -8.06 4.09
C ALA A 153 4.45 -8.75 4.69
N ASP A 154 4.50 -8.87 6.00
CA ASP A 154 5.48 -9.75 6.67
C ASP A 154 5.14 -11.21 6.36
N ILE A 155 5.85 -11.82 5.40
CA ILE A 155 5.55 -13.16 4.88
C ILE A 155 6.66 -14.19 5.12
N TRP A 156 7.85 -13.77 5.55
CA TRP A 156 9.05 -14.62 5.56
C TRP A 156 9.04 -15.70 6.65
N SER A 157 8.17 -15.55 7.65
CA SER A 157 7.96 -16.59 8.68
C SER A 157 6.80 -17.51 8.35
N GLY A 158 6.18 -17.36 7.16
CA GLY A 158 4.90 -17.96 6.82
C GLY A 158 3.74 -17.20 7.50
N TYR A 159 2.51 -17.47 7.07
CA TYR A 159 1.34 -16.78 7.62
C TYR A 159 0.19 -17.77 7.86
N PRO A 160 0.19 -18.53 8.98
CA PRO A 160 -0.89 -19.46 9.31
C PRO A 160 -2.26 -18.78 9.27
N GLY A 161 -3.22 -19.43 8.59
CA GLY A 161 -4.56 -18.84 8.37
C GLY A 161 -4.67 -17.92 7.15
N MET A 162 -3.57 -17.55 6.49
CA MET A 162 -3.57 -16.70 5.30
C MET A 162 -2.62 -17.19 4.20
N ALA A 163 -2.50 -18.50 3.99
CA ALA A 163 -1.56 -19.09 3.05
C ALA A 163 -1.68 -18.56 1.61
N HIS A 164 -2.90 -18.29 1.13
CA HIS A 164 -3.15 -17.71 -0.19
C HIS A 164 -2.53 -16.30 -0.33
N MET A 165 -2.67 -15.45 0.69
CA MET A 165 -2.09 -14.12 0.73
C MET A 165 -0.56 -14.19 0.79
N SER A 166 -0.03 -15.02 1.68
CA SER A 166 1.42 -15.18 1.85
C SER A 166 2.07 -15.67 0.56
N ALA A 167 1.51 -16.69 -0.09
CA ALA A 167 2.00 -17.19 -1.37
C ALA A 167 1.94 -16.14 -2.49
N ALA A 168 0.81 -15.40 -2.60
CA ALA A 168 0.66 -14.35 -3.58
C ALA A 168 1.69 -13.21 -3.37
N ARG A 169 1.92 -12.80 -2.12
CA ARG A 169 2.88 -11.74 -1.79
C ARG A 169 4.33 -12.17 -2.03
N ALA A 170 4.68 -13.42 -1.73
CA ALA A 170 5.99 -13.99 -2.08
C ALA A 170 6.20 -14.01 -3.61
N GLY A 171 5.13 -14.34 -4.37
CA GLY A 171 5.16 -14.25 -5.83
C GLY A 171 5.37 -12.83 -6.35
N ILE A 172 4.76 -11.81 -5.72
CA ILE A 172 4.98 -10.40 -6.06
C ILE A 172 6.43 -10.00 -5.78
N GLU A 173 7.01 -10.39 -4.64
CA GLU A 173 8.40 -10.09 -4.30
C GLU A 173 9.35 -10.62 -5.36
N ASN A 174 9.19 -11.89 -5.74
CA ASN A 174 10.02 -12.51 -6.79
C ASN A 174 9.80 -11.84 -8.16
N LEU A 175 8.55 -11.49 -8.50
CA LEU A 175 8.24 -10.72 -9.71
C LEU A 175 8.97 -9.37 -9.72
N CYS A 176 9.00 -8.65 -8.60
CA CYS A 176 9.72 -7.39 -8.48
C CYS A 176 11.24 -7.56 -8.71
N TRP A 177 11.85 -8.63 -8.19
CA TRP A 177 13.27 -8.93 -8.47
C TRP A 177 13.50 -9.14 -9.96
N THR A 178 12.68 -9.95 -10.61
CA THR A 178 12.77 -10.23 -12.05
C THR A 178 12.63 -8.95 -12.88
N LEU A 179 11.57 -8.17 -12.63
CA LEU A 179 11.29 -6.96 -13.39
C LEU A 179 12.31 -5.84 -13.13
N SER A 180 12.92 -5.79 -11.94
CA SER A 180 13.98 -4.81 -11.64
C SER A 180 15.20 -4.99 -12.54
N MET A 181 15.46 -6.21 -13.00
CA MET A 181 16.54 -6.53 -13.94
C MET A 181 16.09 -6.36 -15.39
N GLU A 182 14.95 -6.92 -15.76
CA GLU A 182 14.45 -6.89 -17.14
C GLU A 182 14.15 -5.47 -17.64
N TRP A 183 13.67 -4.60 -16.74
CA TRP A 183 13.24 -3.23 -17.08
C TRP A 183 14.23 -2.14 -16.71
N ALA A 184 15.41 -2.51 -16.22
CA ALA A 184 16.50 -1.56 -15.99
C ALA A 184 16.86 -0.72 -17.23
N PRO A 185 16.89 -1.29 -18.48
CA PRO A 185 17.15 -0.48 -19.68
C PRO A 185 16.09 0.60 -19.95
N SER A 186 14.90 0.49 -19.38
CA SER A 186 13.82 1.47 -19.48
C SER A 186 13.83 2.51 -18.36
N ASP A 187 14.86 2.56 -17.52
CA ASP A 187 14.94 3.45 -16.33
C ASP A 187 13.74 3.29 -15.37
N ILE A 188 13.28 2.05 -15.20
CA ILE A 188 12.20 1.71 -14.27
C ILE A 188 12.81 1.15 -12.99
N ARG A 189 12.40 1.76 -11.85
CA ARG A 189 12.64 1.20 -10.53
C ARG A 189 11.39 0.52 -10.03
N ILE A 190 11.50 -0.71 -9.58
CA ILE A 190 10.40 -1.46 -8.97
C ILE A 190 10.85 -2.01 -7.62
N ASN A 191 10.11 -1.67 -6.57
CA ASN A 191 10.41 -2.06 -5.21
C ASN A 191 9.15 -2.55 -4.48
N CYS A 192 9.37 -3.25 -3.39
CA CYS A 192 8.31 -3.70 -2.51
C CYS A 192 8.31 -2.93 -1.19
N ILE A 193 7.13 -2.79 -0.60
CA ILE A 193 6.96 -2.35 0.78
C ILE A 193 6.22 -3.42 1.55
N ALA A 194 6.74 -3.81 2.72
CA ALA A 194 6.18 -4.86 3.56
C ALA A 194 5.75 -4.28 4.91
N PRO A 195 4.47 -3.91 5.06
CA PRO A 195 3.93 -3.47 6.33
C PRO A 195 3.82 -4.64 7.31
N GLY A 196 4.07 -4.35 8.58
CA GLY A 196 3.63 -5.18 9.70
C GLY A 196 2.13 -5.03 9.97
N THR A 197 1.73 -5.10 11.24
CA THR A 197 0.35 -4.83 11.64
C THR A 197 0.12 -3.32 11.73
N ILE A 198 -0.69 -2.80 10.82
CA ILE A 198 -0.95 -1.36 10.67
C ILE A 198 -2.36 -1.03 11.13
N LEU A 199 -2.47 -0.03 11.99
CA LEU A 199 -3.74 0.52 12.44
C LEU A 199 -4.39 1.30 11.28
N SER A 200 -5.29 0.62 10.58
CA SER A 200 -5.93 1.13 9.37
C SER A 200 -7.42 0.77 9.32
N SER A 201 -8.18 1.44 8.46
CA SER A 201 -9.59 1.10 8.24
C SER A 201 -9.79 -0.35 7.76
N GLY A 202 -8.79 -0.97 7.14
CA GLY A 202 -8.81 -2.37 6.75
C GLY A 202 -8.92 -3.31 7.95
N MET A 203 -8.33 -2.96 9.09
CA MET A 203 -8.41 -3.75 10.33
C MET A 203 -9.83 -3.85 10.86
N LEU A 204 -10.66 -2.83 10.65
CA LEU A 204 -12.04 -2.79 11.11
C LEU A 204 -12.96 -3.74 10.32
N THR A 205 -12.51 -4.29 9.20
CA THR A 205 -13.28 -5.22 8.37
C THR A 205 -13.16 -6.68 8.80
N TYR A 206 -12.21 -6.99 9.69
CA TYR A 206 -12.03 -8.34 10.23
C TYR A 206 -13.01 -8.64 11.38
N PRO A 207 -13.32 -9.93 11.63
CA PRO A 207 -14.04 -10.34 12.84
C PRO A 207 -13.34 -9.82 14.11
N ARG A 208 -14.15 -9.57 15.17
CA ARG A 208 -13.64 -8.96 16.41
C ARG A 208 -12.52 -9.79 17.07
N GLU A 209 -12.59 -11.10 16.96
CA GLU A 209 -11.56 -12.02 17.47
C GLU A 209 -10.21 -11.80 16.75
N VAL A 210 -10.24 -11.59 15.44
CA VAL A 210 -9.04 -11.30 14.64
C VAL A 210 -8.51 -9.91 14.98
N GLN A 211 -9.39 -8.93 15.17
CA GLN A 211 -8.99 -7.59 15.63
C GLN A 211 -8.30 -7.66 17.00
N GLN A 212 -8.80 -8.48 17.93
CA GLN A 212 -8.19 -8.64 19.25
C GLN A 212 -6.80 -9.26 19.15
N ILE A 213 -6.64 -10.33 18.36
CA ILE A 213 -5.33 -10.96 18.11
C ILE A 213 -4.34 -9.93 17.54
N ALA A 214 -4.78 -9.10 16.61
CA ALA A 214 -3.94 -8.07 16.01
C ALA A 214 -3.56 -6.97 17.03
N ALA A 215 -4.50 -6.55 17.88
CA ALA A 215 -4.24 -5.58 18.95
C ALA A 215 -3.27 -6.14 20.01
N ASP A 216 -3.46 -7.40 20.42
CA ASP A 216 -2.56 -8.08 21.36
C ASP A 216 -1.14 -8.25 20.75
N GLY A 217 -1.07 -8.38 19.43
CA GLY A 217 0.19 -8.43 18.68
C GLY A 217 1.05 -7.17 18.82
N ALA A 218 0.44 -6.01 19.13
CA ALA A 218 1.17 -4.77 19.38
C ALA A 218 2.21 -4.91 20.49
N ALA A 219 1.86 -5.58 21.58
CA ALA A 219 2.75 -5.83 22.72
C ALA A 219 3.96 -6.71 22.36
N HIS A 220 3.89 -7.43 21.26
CA HIS A 220 4.94 -8.31 20.78
C HIS A 220 5.82 -7.65 19.72
N SER A 221 5.44 -6.49 19.17
CA SER A 221 6.32 -5.75 18.28
C SER A 221 7.43 -5.05 19.08
N PRO A 222 8.68 -4.97 18.59
CA PRO A 222 9.76 -4.26 19.28
C PRO A 222 9.41 -2.83 19.75
N PRO A 223 8.67 -2.02 18.98
CA PRO A 223 8.19 -0.71 19.46
C PRO A 223 7.07 -0.78 20.49
N GLY A 224 6.43 -1.93 20.71
CA GLY A 224 5.30 -2.09 21.62
C GLY A 224 4.00 -1.43 21.15
N ARG A 225 3.85 -1.20 19.86
CA ARG A 225 2.68 -0.57 19.24
C ARG A 225 2.43 -1.08 17.82
N LEU A 226 1.25 -0.81 17.30
CA LEU A 226 0.95 -0.97 15.88
C LEU A 226 1.56 0.19 15.06
N GLY A 227 1.83 -0.08 13.78
CA GLY A 227 2.20 0.97 12.83
C GLY A 227 1.01 1.82 12.40
N THR A 228 1.27 2.98 11.80
CA THR A 228 0.25 3.88 11.23
C THR A 228 0.22 3.79 9.71
N GLU A 229 -0.90 4.20 9.11
CA GLU A 229 -1.01 4.36 7.65
C GLU A 229 0.04 5.34 7.12
N SER A 230 0.34 6.41 7.87
CA SER A 230 1.34 7.42 7.53
C SER A 230 2.76 6.88 7.49
N GLU A 231 3.12 6.00 8.40
CA GLU A 231 4.47 5.39 8.42
C GLU A 231 4.72 4.53 7.19
N VAL A 232 3.68 3.81 6.72
CA VAL A 232 3.76 3.04 5.47
C VAL A 232 3.76 3.97 4.26
N SER A 233 2.91 5.00 4.26
CA SER A 233 2.84 5.99 3.18
C SER A 233 4.17 6.68 2.97
N ALA A 234 4.86 7.10 4.03
CA ALA A 234 6.19 7.71 3.93
C ALA A 234 7.20 6.78 3.24
N GLY A 235 7.18 5.48 3.56
CA GLY A 235 8.01 4.49 2.88
C GLY A 235 7.70 4.39 1.38
N ILE A 236 6.41 4.41 1.00
CA ILE A 236 5.97 4.40 -0.39
C ILE A 236 6.46 5.67 -1.11
N VAL A 237 6.22 6.84 -0.52
CA VAL A 237 6.64 8.13 -1.07
C VAL A 237 8.16 8.20 -1.23
N PHE A 238 8.93 7.73 -0.25
CA PHE A 238 10.38 7.61 -0.37
C PHE A 238 10.78 6.76 -1.57
N LEU A 239 10.23 5.55 -1.71
CA LEU A 239 10.56 4.64 -2.82
C LEU A 239 10.16 5.18 -4.20
N LEU A 240 9.09 5.98 -4.29
CA LEU A 240 8.71 6.67 -5.52
C LEU A 240 9.59 7.87 -5.83
N SER A 241 10.20 8.49 -4.82
CA SER A 241 10.95 9.74 -4.94
C SER A 241 12.33 9.56 -5.60
N PRO A 242 12.96 10.64 -6.07
CA PRO A 242 14.33 10.62 -6.55
C PRO A 242 15.36 10.19 -5.49
N ALA A 243 15.04 10.29 -4.18
CA ALA A 243 15.93 9.83 -3.11
C ALA A 243 16.20 8.31 -3.18
N ALA A 244 15.29 7.54 -3.80
CA ALA A 244 15.46 6.10 -4.05
C ALA A 244 16.03 5.78 -5.43
N ALA A 245 16.74 6.72 -6.09
CA ALA A 245 17.24 6.53 -7.47
C ALA A 245 18.17 5.31 -7.64
N TYR A 246 18.86 4.90 -6.58
CA TYR A 246 19.75 3.72 -6.60
C TYR A 246 19.15 2.51 -5.88
N ILE A 247 17.81 2.49 -5.73
CA ILE A 247 17.08 1.40 -5.07
C ILE A 247 16.09 0.79 -6.05
N THR A 248 16.33 -0.46 -6.45
CA THR A 248 15.41 -1.27 -7.26
C THR A 248 15.52 -2.74 -6.86
N GLY A 249 14.45 -3.50 -6.95
CA GLY A 249 14.36 -4.90 -6.51
C GLY A 249 14.41 -5.08 -4.98
N ALA A 250 14.32 -4.01 -4.21
CA ALA A 250 14.38 -4.06 -2.75
C ALA A 250 12.99 -4.24 -2.12
N THR A 251 12.97 -4.85 -0.93
CA THR A 251 11.80 -4.86 -0.05
C THR A 251 12.10 -4.00 1.18
N LEU A 252 11.35 -2.91 1.35
CA LEU A 252 11.41 -2.07 2.54
C LEU A 252 10.38 -2.56 3.56
N CYS A 253 10.85 -3.10 4.70
CA CYS A 253 9.98 -3.46 5.81
C CYS A 253 9.59 -2.21 6.60
N VAL A 254 8.27 -2.03 6.81
CA VAL A 254 7.69 -0.99 7.68
C VAL A 254 6.80 -1.71 8.71
N ASP A 255 7.44 -2.47 9.56
CA ASP A 255 6.83 -3.48 10.41
C ASP A 255 7.26 -3.37 11.89
N GLY A 256 8.05 -2.34 12.23
CA GLY A 256 8.61 -2.18 13.57
C GLY A 256 9.55 -3.32 13.98
N GLY A 257 10.10 -4.08 13.01
CA GLY A 257 10.97 -5.23 13.27
C GLY A 257 10.22 -6.52 13.64
N SER A 258 8.92 -6.58 13.42
CA SER A 258 8.10 -7.75 13.76
C SER A 258 8.52 -9.00 12.99
N CYS A 259 9.04 -8.88 11.77
CA CYS A 259 9.54 -9.98 10.96
C CYS A 259 10.72 -10.75 11.63
N PHE A 260 11.44 -10.11 12.55
CA PHE A 260 12.56 -10.73 13.30
C PHE A 260 12.13 -11.29 14.65
N GLN A 261 10.88 -11.05 15.05
CA GLN A 261 10.39 -11.48 16.34
C GLN A 261 10.08 -12.97 16.32
N LYS A 262 10.94 -13.74 17.02
CA LYS A 262 10.75 -15.15 17.36
C LYS A 262 10.83 -15.26 18.86
N ASP A 263 10.21 -16.28 19.43
CA ASP A 263 10.41 -16.63 20.83
C ASP A 263 11.91 -16.79 21.11
N ARG A 264 12.46 -15.90 21.91
CA ARG A 264 13.89 -15.85 22.25
C ARG A 264 14.07 -16.02 23.75
N LEU A 265 15.25 -16.46 24.16
CA LEU A 265 15.64 -16.59 25.57
C LEU A 265 15.51 -15.25 26.33
N LEU A 266 15.76 -14.15 25.65
CA LEU A 266 15.65 -12.81 26.23
C LEU A 266 14.34 -12.15 25.74
N LYS A 267 13.42 -11.91 26.66
CA LYS A 267 12.22 -11.11 26.41
C LYS A 267 12.60 -9.62 26.47
N ILE A 268 12.46 -8.93 25.34
CA ILE A 268 12.69 -7.48 25.25
C ILE A 268 11.30 -6.84 25.17
N GLY A 269 10.95 -6.02 26.16
CA GLY A 269 9.71 -5.24 26.14
C GLY A 269 9.85 -4.00 25.23
N GLY A 270 8.72 -3.53 24.68
CA GLY A 270 8.67 -2.27 23.96
C GLY A 270 8.98 -1.07 24.88
N HIS A 271 9.46 0.03 24.29
CA HIS A 271 9.71 1.25 25.03
C HIS A 271 8.39 2.02 25.25
N PRO A 272 7.99 2.32 26.49
CA PRO A 272 6.83 3.18 26.75
C PRO A 272 7.11 4.57 26.16
N GLY A 273 6.26 5.07 25.30
CA GLY A 273 6.44 6.35 24.61
C GLY A 273 7.30 6.29 23.34
N THR A 274 7.35 5.13 22.67
CA THR A 274 7.91 5.04 21.30
C THR A 274 7.27 6.08 20.39
N THR A 275 8.10 6.90 19.74
CA THR A 275 7.63 7.93 18.82
C THR A 275 6.77 7.31 17.72
N ARG A 276 5.60 7.90 17.52
CA ARG A 276 4.69 7.58 16.40
C ARG A 276 4.66 8.79 15.48
N TRP A 277 4.83 8.55 14.19
CA TRP A 277 4.53 9.58 13.20
C TRP A 277 3.17 9.34 12.57
N ASP A 278 2.33 10.36 12.56
CA ASP A 278 0.99 10.29 12.03
C ASP A 278 0.60 11.65 11.41
N GLY A 279 0.96 11.82 10.14
CA GLY A 279 0.64 13.02 9.36
C GLY A 279 -0.76 13.00 8.75
N PHE A 280 -1.49 11.87 8.84
CA PHE A 280 -2.79 11.72 8.20
C PHE A 280 -3.93 12.25 9.07
N HIS A 281 -4.44 13.41 8.74
CA HIS A 281 -5.47 14.14 9.49
C HIS A 281 -6.88 13.55 9.43
N LEU A 282 -7.11 12.49 8.65
CA LEU A 282 -8.41 11.83 8.45
C LEU A 282 -8.37 10.35 8.86
N ARG A 283 -7.74 10.04 9.98
CA ARG A 283 -7.67 8.68 10.51
C ARG A 283 -9.06 8.11 10.79
N PRO A 284 -9.24 6.77 10.69
CA PRO A 284 -10.43 6.10 11.20
C PRO A 284 -10.60 6.32 12.71
N ASP A 285 -11.85 6.31 13.18
CA ASP A 285 -12.15 6.24 14.60
C ASP A 285 -12.06 4.78 15.08
N PHE A 286 -11.19 4.52 16.04
CA PHE A 286 -11.00 3.20 16.65
C PHE A 286 -11.68 3.07 18.02
N SER A 287 -12.46 4.07 18.46
CA SER A 287 -13.20 4.00 19.71
C SER A 287 -14.16 2.80 19.71
N GLY A 288 -14.28 2.14 20.87
CA GLY A 288 -15.11 0.94 20.98
C GLY A 288 -14.58 -0.34 20.31
N THR A 289 -13.40 -0.30 19.71
CA THR A 289 -12.72 -1.45 19.13
C THR A 289 -11.59 -1.96 20.05
N PRO A 290 -11.03 -3.15 19.81
CA PRO A 290 -9.84 -3.61 20.52
C PRO A 290 -8.63 -2.68 20.37
N PHE A 291 -8.60 -1.84 19.33
CA PHE A 291 -7.52 -0.90 19.03
C PHE A 291 -7.61 0.45 19.76
N ALA A 292 -8.64 0.68 20.58
CA ALA A 292 -8.85 1.96 21.26
C ALA A 292 -7.69 2.40 22.15
N LYS A 293 -6.85 1.47 22.63
CA LYS A 293 -5.64 1.76 23.40
C LYS A 293 -4.46 2.14 22.50
N GLU A 294 -4.43 1.60 21.28
CA GLU A 294 -3.38 1.85 20.29
C GLU A 294 -3.56 3.21 19.59
N ASP A 295 -4.75 3.80 19.69
CA ASP A 295 -5.10 5.06 19.05
C ASP A 295 -4.75 6.31 19.90
N ARG A 296 -4.16 6.12 21.09
CA ARG A 296 -3.81 7.20 22.03
C ARG A 296 -2.41 7.75 21.81
#